data_498b426a17bb76a9ce3fcce00e5321d8
#
_entry.id   498b426a17bb76a9ce3fcce00e5321d8
#
_cell.length_a   1.000
_cell.length_b   1.000
_cell.length_c   1.000
_cell.angle_alpha   90.00
_cell.angle_beta   90.00
_cell.angle_gamma   90.00
#
_symmetry.space_group_name_H-M   'P 1'
#
loop_
_entity.id
_entity.type
_entity.pdbx_description
1 polymer ?
#
loop_
_entity_poly.entity_id
_entity_poly.type
_entity_poly.pdbx_seq_one_letter_code
_entity_poly.pdbx_strand_id
1 'polypeptide(L)'
;MKQRNSPAMTRRTFIAQAARAAAVAAAGGGVSVAKPVLGEVKPALYSVTYLGLWYLGDALTLEQLLERAKRFGYQGIEIEAKRPHGFPLDWPAKRCEEFRKRVADTGLAISGVAAMNDFSSPIAEHREAQLANVRDAIRMTADLGARVLRVFLAWPGAHRTPEGGGRYDIAQKIWDATHEGIPETQIWSWCRECLVEAARMAGDHGVTLALQNHKPVIKTYHDVLRMVREVGSPHLKVCLDAPIMENKEAEYLRKAVSDVGGLQIQSHFGGEYERKTPGGPILRPIVQSQWGAPYARKGYFQDNFYLPFIQALLETGYKGYIGYELCHTLPVVNGKTVGIDFVDSNARLALEFIRETIAEAKRRLVS
;
A
#
# COMPACT_ATOMS: atom_id res chain seq x y z
N MET A 1 -52.52 9.64 -15.13
CA MET A 1 -51.43 9.05 -14.32
C MET A 1 -51.63 9.51 -12.86
N LYS A 2 -52.00 8.60 -11.96
CA LYS A 2 -52.23 8.93 -10.54
C LYS A 2 -50.95 8.75 -9.75
N GLN A 3 -50.44 9.85 -9.18
CA GLN A 3 -49.36 9.82 -8.20
C GLN A 3 -49.86 9.13 -6.91
N ARG A 4 -49.15 8.09 -6.48
CA ARG A 4 -49.36 7.51 -5.14
C ARG A 4 -48.47 8.26 -4.15
N ASN A 5 -49.11 9.05 -3.28
CA ASN A 5 -48.48 9.64 -2.10
C ASN A 5 -48.24 8.54 -1.04
N SER A 6 -46.98 8.35 -0.65
CA SER A 6 -46.63 7.56 0.52
C SER A 6 -46.97 8.37 1.82
N PRO A 7 -47.61 7.81 2.82
CA PRO A 7 -47.93 8.54 4.03
C PRO A 7 -46.67 8.78 4.88
N ALA A 8 -46.45 10.02 5.31
CA ALA A 8 -45.41 10.41 6.24
C ALA A 8 -45.61 9.73 7.59
N MET A 9 -44.59 9.11 8.13
CA MET A 9 -44.59 8.43 9.42
C MET A 9 -44.69 9.46 10.55
N THR A 10 -45.73 9.38 11.40
CA THR A 10 -45.95 10.33 12.51
C THR A 10 -45.02 10.03 13.69
N ARG A 11 -44.71 11.09 14.50
CA ARG A 11 -43.89 10.96 15.73
C ARG A 11 -44.40 9.85 16.67
N ARG A 12 -45.72 9.58 16.72
CA ARG A 12 -46.30 8.50 17.53
C ARG A 12 -45.92 7.11 17.04
N THR A 13 -45.83 6.91 15.74
CA THR A 13 -45.43 5.60 15.13
C THR A 13 -43.96 5.31 15.42
N PHE A 14 -43.11 6.34 15.41
CA PHE A 14 -41.68 6.19 15.72
C PHE A 14 -41.47 5.83 17.22
N ILE A 15 -42.21 6.48 18.15
CA ILE A 15 -42.09 6.18 19.57
C ILE A 15 -42.63 4.77 19.89
N ALA A 16 -43.69 4.34 19.25
CA ALA A 16 -44.23 2.99 19.44
C ALA A 16 -43.32 1.88 18.92
N GLN A 17 -42.55 2.13 17.84
CA GLN A 17 -41.54 1.19 17.35
C GLN A 17 -40.29 1.17 18.23
N ALA A 18 -39.84 2.31 18.75
CA ALA A 18 -38.75 2.37 19.71
C ALA A 18 -39.10 1.68 21.05
N ALA A 19 -40.33 1.82 21.54
CA ALA A 19 -40.79 1.13 22.76
C ALA A 19 -40.91 -0.40 22.58
N ARG A 20 -41.26 -0.89 21.38
CA ARG A 20 -41.27 -2.33 21.08
C ARG A 20 -39.87 -2.91 20.98
N ALA A 21 -38.89 -2.17 20.42
CA ALA A 21 -37.49 -2.59 20.40
C ALA A 21 -36.88 -2.67 21.82
N ALA A 22 -37.28 -1.77 22.74
CA ALA A 22 -36.84 -1.79 24.15
C ALA A 22 -37.46 -2.93 24.97
N ALA A 23 -38.69 -3.33 24.67
CA ALA A 23 -39.40 -4.39 25.40
C ALA A 23 -38.90 -5.81 25.02
N VAL A 24 -38.33 -6.01 23.85
CA VAL A 24 -37.70 -7.28 23.44
C VAL A 24 -36.31 -7.47 24.10
N ALA A 25 -35.68 -6.39 24.53
CA ALA A 25 -34.38 -6.45 25.22
C ALA A 25 -34.49 -6.83 26.73
N ALA A 26 -35.71 -6.85 27.31
CA ALA A 26 -35.93 -7.17 28.72
C ALA A 26 -36.38 -8.61 29.01
N ALA A 27 -36.60 -9.43 27.95
CA ALA A 27 -36.80 -10.86 28.12
C ALA A 27 -35.43 -11.58 28.08
N GLY A 28 -34.92 -11.99 29.26
CA GLY A 28 -33.61 -12.56 29.51
C GLY A 28 -33.27 -13.80 28.66
N GLY A 29 -32.98 -13.58 27.42
CA GLY A 29 -32.22 -14.50 26.56
C GLY A 29 -30.84 -13.89 26.40
N GLY A 30 -29.80 -14.54 26.87
CA GLY A 30 -28.43 -14.12 26.66
C GLY A 30 -28.20 -13.91 25.17
N VAL A 31 -28.10 -12.66 24.74
CA VAL A 31 -27.65 -12.33 23.37
C VAL A 31 -26.20 -12.79 23.33
N SER A 32 -25.99 -13.96 22.73
CA SER A 32 -24.65 -14.37 22.31
C SER A 32 -24.18 -13.31 21.30
N VAL A 33 -23.38 -12.37 21.77
CA VAL A 33 -22.70 -11.41 20.89
C VAL A 33 -21.79 -12.25 20.00
N ALA A 34 -22.22 -12.46 18.77
CA ALA A 34 -21.40 -13.16 17.79
C ALA A 34 -20.05 -12.47 17.77
N LYS A 35 -18.98 -13.25 17.98
CA LYS A 35 -17.62 -12.71 17.92
C LYS A 35 -17.46 -12.02 16.57
N PRO A 36 -16.91 -10.81 16.52
CA PRO A 36 -16.72 -10.10 15.26
C PRO A 36 -15.87 -10.97 14.31
N VAL A 37 -16.33 -11.10 13.08
CA VAL A 37 -15.53 -11.78 12.03
C VAL A 37 -14.39 -10.85 11.67
N LEU A 38 -13.21 -11.15 12.19
CA LEU A 38 -12.01 -10.38 11.92
C LEU A 38 -11.57 -10.52 10.45
N GLY A 39 -10.95 -9.48 9.95
CA GLY A 39 -10.27 -9.49 8.67
C GLY A 39 -9.09 -10.47 8.60
N GLU A 40 -8.45 -10.54 7.46
CA GLU A 40 -7.27 -11.36 7.22
C GLU A 40 -6.18 -10.52 6.55
N VAL A 41 -5.02 -10.42 7.18
CA VAL A 41 -3.84 -9.72 6.66
C VAL A 41 -2.81 -10.76 6.24
N LYS A 42 -2.40 -10.72 4.96
CA LYS A 42 -1.44 -11.66 4.36
C LYS A 42 -0.13 -10.95 4.01
N PRO A 43 1.03 -11.37 4.52
CA PRO A 43 2.30 -10.80 4.11
C PRO A 43 2.65 -11.15 2.66
N ALA A 44 3.03 -10.13 1.86
CA ALA A 44 3.58 -10.27 0.52
C ALA A 44 4.99 -9.67 0.44
N LEU A 45 5.79 -10.10 -0.53
CA LEU A 45 7.11 -9.54 -0.83
C LEU A 45 7.01 -8.65 -2.06
N TYR A 46 7.28 -7.36 -1.88
CA TYR A 46 7.22 -6.41 -2.99
C TYR A 46 8.56 -6.36 -3.74
N SER A 47 8.48 -6.48 -5.05
CA SER A 47 9.64 -6.62 -5.92
C SER A 47 10.57 -5.41 -5.94
N VAL A 48 10.10 -4.23 -5.51
CA VAL A 48 10.93 -3.02 -5.33
C VAL A 48 12.15 -3.27 -4.46
N THR A 49 12.03 -4.18 -3.49
CA THR A 49 13.09 -4.60 -2.57
C THR A 49 14.30 -5.16 -3.30
N TYR A 50 14.10 -5.76 -4.49
CA TYR A 50 15.12 -6.48 -5.25
C TYR A 50 15.40 -5.92 -6.65
N LEU A 51 15.10 -4.65 -6.87
CA LEU A 51 15.36 -3.96 -8.16
C LEU A 51 16.84 -3.70 -8.46
N GLY A 52 17.77 -3.97 -7.53
CA GLY A 52 19.17 -3.55 -7.69
C GLY A 52 19.36 -2.03 -7.59
N LEU A 53 18.33 -1.30 -7.21
CA LEU A 53 18.38 0.15 -7.03
C LEU A 53 18.88 0.53 -5.64
N TRP A 54 18.41 -0.15 -4.61
CA TRP A 54 18.61 0.22 -3.21
C TRP A 54 19.89 -0.33 -2.59
N TYR A 55 20.41 -1.44 -3.10
CA TYR A 55 21.58 -2.16 -2.60
C TYR A 55 22.67 -2.30 -3.67
N LEU A 56 23.88 -2.57 -3.24
CA LEU A 56 24.99 -2.88 -4.14
C LEU A 56 24.81 -4.27 -4.74
N GLY A 57 24.68 -4.32 -6.06
CA GLY A 57 24.52 -5.56 -6.82
C GLY A 57 23.48 -5.42 -7.94
N ASP A 58 23.25 -6.53 -8.63
CA ASP A 58 22.29 -6.61 -9.71
C ASP A 58 20.87 -6.83 -9.19
N ALA A 59 19.88 -6.44 -9.98
CA ALA A 59 18.51 -6.79 -9.73
C ALA A 59 18.31 -8.29 -9.80
N LEU A 60 17.40 -8.82 -8.99
CA LEU A 60 16.90 -10.18 -9.17
C LEU A 60 15.95 -10.22 -10.38
N THR A 61 15.85 -11.40 -11.01
CA THR A 61 14.69 -11.67 -11.87
C THR A 61 13.45 -11.90 -11.03
N LEU A 62 12.25 -11.78 -11.62
CA LEU A 62 11.01 -12.09 -10.89
C LEU A 62 10.91 -13.55 -10.48
N GLU A 63 11.53 -14.48 -11.21
CA GLU A 63 11.66 -15.87 -10.85
C GLU A 63 12.49 -16.05 -9.57
N GLN A 64 13.65 -15.39 -9.50
CA GLN A 64 14.50 -15.42 -8.31
C GLN A 64 13.83 -14.79 -7.09
N LEU A 65 13.03 -13.73 -7.31
CA LEU A 65 12.21 -13.12 -6.25
C LEU A 65 11.13 -14.10 -5.78
N LEU A 66 10.46 -14.78 -6.70
CA LEU A 66 9.42 -15.77 -6.39
C LEU A 66 9.97 -16.91 -5.53
N GLU A 67 11.15 -17.42 -5.89
CA GLU A 67 11.86 -18.44 -5.09
C GLU A 67 12.18 -17.95 -3.67
N ARG A 68 12.62 -16.69 -3.53
CA ARG A 68 12.87 -16.10 -2.20
C ARG A 68 11.58 -15.92 -1.42
N ALA A 69 10.55 -15.40 -2.02
CA ALA A 69 9.25 -15.23 -1.37
C ALA A 69 8.71 -16.57 -0.83
N LYS A 70 8.80 -17.63 -1.64
CA LYS A 70 8.43 -18.99 -1.23
C LYS A 70 9.32 -19.51 -0.09
N ARG A 71 10.65 -19.43 -0.25
CA ARG A 71 11.63 -19.90 0.73
C ARG A 71 11.51 -19.18 2.07
N PHE A 72 11.24 -17.88 2.08
CA PHE A 72 11.05 -17.12 3.32
C PHE A 72 9.66 -17.39 3.93
N GLY A 73 8.69 -17.78 3.12
CA GLY A 73 7.34 -18.12 3.56
C GLY A 73 6.34 -16.97 3.41
N TYR A 74 6.58 -15.99 2.56
CA TYR A 74 5.56 -15.01 2.17
C TYR A 74 4.35 -15.71 1.54
N GLN A 75 3.21 -15.02 1.49
CA GLN A 75 1.96 -15.55 0.93
C GLN A 75 1.63 -14.98 -0.44
N GLY A 76 2.39 -13.98 -0.88
CA GLY A 76 2.24 -13.36 -2.18
C GLY A 76 3.46 -12.55 -2.59
N ILE A 77 3.43 -12.08 -3.83
CA ILE A 77 4.38 -11.11 -4.36
C ILE A 77 3.63 -9.92 -4.94
N GLU A 78 4.20 -8.73 -4.81
CA GLU A 78 3.78 -7.54 -5.55
C GLU A 78 4.83 -7.22 -6.61
N ILE A 79 4.38 -6.82 -7.80
CA ILE A 79 5.26 -6.59 -8.95
C ILE A 79 5.35 -5.10 -9.23
N GLU A 80 6.56 -4.55 -9.21
CA GLU A 80 6.81 -3.19 -9.67
C GLU A 80 6.73 -3.10 -11.20
N ALA A 81 5.89 -2.21 -11.73
CA ALA A 81 5.72 -1.97 -13.17
C ALA A 81 6.89 -1.15 -13.75
N LYS A 82 8.11 -1.60 -13.47
CA LYS A 82 9.36 -0.95 -13.86
C LYS A 82 10.42 -2.00 -14.22
N ARG A 83 11.33 -1.64 -15.15
CA ARG A 83 12.51 -2.48 -15.45
C ARG A 83 13.40 -2.61 -14.22
N PRO A 84 13.99 -3.80 -14.02
CA PRO A 84 13.92 -4.98 -14.87
C PRO A 84 12.74 -5.92 -14.60
N HIS A 85 11.81 -5.56 -13.71
CA HIS A 85 10.70 -6.43 -13.31
C HIS A 85 9.49 -6.35 -14.26
N GLY A 86 8.46 -5.57 -13.91
CA GLY A 86 7.17 -5.58 -14.58
C GLY A 86 6.93 -4.41 -15.53
N PHE A 87 7.92 -3.93 -16.29
CA PHE A 87 7.68 -2.85 -17.24
C PHE A 87 6.72 -3.31 -18.36
N PRO A 88 5.56 -2.66 -18.58
CA PRO A 88 4.49 -3.22 -19.41
C PRO A 88 4.88 -3.58 -20.85
N LEU A 89 5.81 -2.82 -21.47
CA LEU A 89 6.28 -3.11 -22.82
C LEU A 89 7.08 -4.43 -22.92
N ASP A 90 7.63 -4.91 -21.80
CA ASP A 90 8.40 -6.16 -21.76
C ASP A 90 7.50 -7.36 -21.39
N TRP A 91 6.21 -7.12 -21.14
CA TRP A 91 5.25 -8.12 -20.63
C TRP A 91 4.02 -8.28 -21.53
N PRO A 92 4.18 -8.92 -22.70
CA PRO A 92 3.01 -9.28 -23.52
C PRO A 92 2.13 -10.30 -22.79
N ALA A 93 0.85 -10.39 -23.14
CA ALA A 93 -0.15 -11.23 -22.48
C ALA A 93 0.29 -12.68 -22.28
N LYS A 94 0.97 -13.29 -23.27
CA LYS A 94 1.53 -14.65 -23.16
C LYS A 94 2.53 -14.79 -22.01
N ARG A 95 3.46 -13.84 -21.87
CA ARG A 95 4.42 -13.84 -20.76
C ARG A 95 3.74 -13.66 -19.40
N CYS A 96 2.74 -12.81 -19.34
CA CYS A 96 1.92 -12.63 -18.13
C CYS A 96 1.23 -13.94 -17.73
N GLU A 97 0.63 -14.65 -18.67
CA GLU A 97 -0.02 -15.94 -18.43
C GLU A 97 0.96 -17.01 -17.95
N GLU A 98 2.13 -17.12 -18.60
CA GLU A 98 3.18 -18.07 -18.23
C GLU A 98 3.69 -17.78 -16.80
N PHE A 99 3.93 -16.51 -16.47
CA PHE A 99 4.38 -16.13 -15.14
C PHE A 99 3.29 -16.35 -14.08
N ARG A 100 2.04 -16.03 -14.38
CA ARG A 100 0.89 -16.32 -13.50
C ARG A 100 0.79 -17.79 -13.14
N LYS A 101 0.95 -18.70 -14.12
CA LYS A 101 0.98 -20.15 -13.87
C LYS A 101 2.13 -20.53 -12.96
N ARG A 102 3.33 -20.01 -13.23
CA ARG A 102 4.52 -20.25 -12.38
C ARG A 102 4.31 -19.79 -10.95
N VAL A 103 3.69 -18.62 -10.73
CA VAL A 103 3.37 -18.14 -9.37
C VAL A 103 2.39 -19.09 -8.70
N ALA A 104 1.32 -19.52 -9.39
CA ALA A 104 0.33 -20.45 -8.86
C ALA A 104 0.96 -21.80 -8.43
N ASP A 105 1.90 -22.33 -9.21
CA ASP A 105 2.61 -23.58 -8.91
C ASP A 105 3.46 -23.49 -7.63
N THR A 106 3.80 -22.29 -7.18
CA THR A 106 4.50 -22.10 -5.89
C THR A 106 3.56 -22.05 -4.69
N GLY A 107 2.26 -21.92 -4.90
CA GLY A 107 1.25 -21.67 -3.87
C GLY A 107 1.19 -20.21 -3.42
N LEU A 108 1.91 -19.30 -4.08
CA LEU A 108 1.85 -17.87 -3.84
C LEU A 108 0.78 -17.20 -4.72
N ALA A 109 0.41 -15.97 -4.36
CA ALA A 109 -0.45 -15.13 -5.18
C ALA A 109 0.29 -13.89 -5.70
N ILE A 110 -0.15 -13.33 -6.82
CA ILE A 110 0.22 -11.96 -7.20
C ILE A 110 -0.72 -11.02 -6.44
N SER A 111 -0.22 -10.36 -5.40
CA SER A 111 -1.01 -9.50 -4.51
C SER A 111 -1.44 -8.20 -5.20
N GLY A 112 -0.66 -7.74 -6.16
CA GLY A 112 -0.89 -6.54 -6.94
C GLY A 112 0.28 -6.20 -7.86
N VAL A 113 0.07 -5.15 -8.63
CA VAL A 113 1.11 -4.47 -9.42
C VAL A 113 1.20 -3.03 -8.93
N ALA A 114 2.39 -2.42 -8.99
CA ALA A 114 2.61 -1.04 -8.59
C ALA A 114 3.07 -0.21 -9.79
N ALA A 115 2.27 0.75 -10.21
CA ALA A 115 2.68 1.75 -11.19
C ALA A 115 3.63 2.77 -10.55
N MET A 116 4.57 3.29 -11.36
CA MET A 116 5.47 4.38 -10.98
C MET A 116 5.06 5.63 -11.75
N ASN A 117 3.88 6.16 -11.47
CA ASN A 117 3.28 7.26 -12.21
C ASN A 117 3.37 8.60 -11.49
N ASP A 118 3.46 9.66 -12.27
CA ASP A 118 3.33 11.05 -11.83
C ASP A 118 2.28 11.79 -12.68
N PHE A 119 1.15 12.12 -12.08
CA PHE A 119 0.07 12.89 -12.70
C PHE A 119 0.13 14.38 -12.36
N SER A 120 1.14 14.81 -11.61
CA SER A 120 1.24 16.18 -11.11
C SER A 120 1.92 17.14 -12.09
N SER A 121 2.57 16.64 -13.13
CA SER A 121 3.39 17.48 -14.04
C SER A 121 2.62 18.67 -14.61
N PRO A 122 3.19 19.88 -14.64
CA PRO A 122 2.59 21.03 -15.30
C PRO A 122 2.52 20.87 -16.83
N ILE A 123 3.32 19.97 -17.39
CA ILE A 123 3.39 19.70 -18.83
C ILE A 123 2.35 18.65 -19.19
N ALA A 124 1.39 19.00 -20.05
CA ALA A 124 0.29 18.12 -20.42
C ALA A 124 0.77 16.80 -21.05
N GLU A 125 1.72 16.87 -21.96
CA GLU A 125 2.29 15.71 -22.66
C GLU A 125 2.94 14.72 -21.70
N HIS A 126 3.51 15.21 -20.60
CA HIS A 126 4.06 14.33 -19.56
C HIS A 126 2.93 13.59 -18.84
N ARG A 127 1.82 14.27 -18.51
CA ARG A 127 0.65 13.62 -17.87
C ARG A 127 0.01 12.58 -18.80
N GLU A 128 -0.11 12.89 -20.09
CA GLU A 128 -0.61 11.97 -21.12
C GLU A 128 0.28 10.73 -21.26
N ALA A 129 1.60 10.90 -21.28
CA ALA A 129 2.55 9.79 -21.29
C ALA A 129 2.43 8.91 -20.02
N GLN A 130 2.25 9.53 -18.85
CA GLN A 130 2.02 8.80 -17.61
C GLN A 130 0.69 8.06 -17.60
N LEU A 131 -0.35 8.66 -18.16
CA LEU A 131 -1.65 8.01 -18.30
C LEU A 131 -1.59 6.80 -19.25
N ALA A 132 -0.87 6.93 -20.37
CA ALA A 132 -0.62 5.82 -21.28
C ALA A 132 0.15 4.68 -20.60
N ASN A 133 1.17 4.98 -19.78
CA ASN A 133 1.90 3.98 -19.00
C ASN A 133 0.99 3.28 -17.97
N VAL A 134 0.14 4.02 -17.27
CA VAL A 134 -0.84 3.46 -16.32
C VAL A 134 -1.85 2.56 -17.04
N ARG A 135 -2.35 2.96 -18.22
CA ARG A 135 -3.22 2.11 -19.06
C ARG A 135 -2.56 0.77 -19.37
N ASP A 136 -1.30 0.79 -19.76
CA ASP A 136 -0.58 -0.44 -20.12
C ASP A 136 -0.27 -1.28 -18.86
N ALA A 137 -0.02 -0.64 -17.71
CA ALA A 137 0.09 -1.34 -16.42
C ALA A 137 -1.25 -1.96 -15.96
N ILE A 138 -2.39 -1.33 -16.22
CA ILE A 138 -3.72 -1.89 -15.98
C ILE A 138 -3.91 -3.19 -16.78
N ARG A 139 -3.59 -3.18 -18.07
CA ARG A 139 -3.68 -4.38 -18.93
C ARG A 139 -2.78 -5.50 -18.41
N MET A 140 -1.52 -5.18 -18.14
CA MET A 140 -0.57 -6.13 -17.57
C MET A 140 -1.07 -6.71 -16.23
N THR A 141 -1.65 -5.88 -15.36
CA THR A 141 -2.24 -6.32 -14.09
C THR A 141 -3.35 -7.35 -14.31
N ALA A 142 -4.26 -7.08 -15.24
CA ALA A 142 -5.32 -8.01 -15.60
C ALA A 142 -4.77 -9.32 -16.20
N ASP A 143 -3.82 -9.24 -17.13
CA ASP A 143 -3.19 -10.40 -17.79
C ASP A 143 -2.42 -11.28 -16.79
N LEU A 144 -1.82 -10.68 -15.77
CA LEU A 144 -1.19 -11.38 -14.63
C LEU A 144 -2.22 -12.02 -13.70
N GLY A 145 -3.52 -11.77 -13.89
CA GLY A 145 -4.59 -12.27 -13.01
C GLY A 145 -4.67 -11.54 -11.67
N ALA A 146 -3.94 -10.44 -11.49
CA ALA A 146 -4.06 -9.56 -10.34
C ALA A 146 -5.26 -8.61 -10.52
N ARG A 147 -5.78 -8.09 -9.39
CA ARG A 147 -6.95 -7.19 -9.40
C ARG A 147 -6.66 -5.81 -8.84
N VAL A 148 -5.46 -5.59 -8.35
CA VAL A 148 -5.05 -4.34 -7.71
C VAL A 148 -3.85 -3.77 -8.44
N LEU A 149 -3.98 -2.51 -8.88
CA LEU A 149 -2.87 -1.70 -9.36
C LEU A 149 -2.68 -0.51 -8.42
N ARG A 150 -1.56 -0.48 -7.70
CA ARG A 150 -1.19 0.66 -6.87
C ARG A 150 -0.77 1.83 -7.74
N VAL A 151 -1.26 3.03 -7.42
CA VAL A 151 -0.98 4.27 -8.13
C VAL A 151 -0.64 5.40 -7.16
N PHE A 152 0.00 6.44 -7.70
CA PHE A 152 0.34 7.69 -7.00
C PHE A 152 -0.42 8.88 -7.59
N LEU A 153 -0.48 9.99 -6.87
CA LEU A 153 -0.72 11.29 -7.49
C LEU A 153 0.57 11.81 -8.14
N ALA A 154 1.67 11.70 -7.40
CA ALA A 154 3.00 12.09 -7.85
C ALA A 154 4.03 11.09 -7.33
N TRP A 155 4.90 10.65 -8.21
CA TRP A 155 6.08 9.87 -7.89
C TRP A 155 7.31 10.55 -8.50
N PRO A 156 8.06 11.37 -7.76
CA PRO A 156 9.22 12.06 -8.30
C PRO A 156 10.30 11.11 -8.85
N GLY A 157 10.40 9.90 -8.31
CA GLY A 157 11.38 8.91 -8.72
C GLY A 157 12.54 8.73 -7.75
N ALA A 158 13.43 7.84 -8.10
CA ALA A 158 14.67 7.57 -7.37
C ALA A 158 15.83 7.37 -8.35
N HIS A 159 17.04 7.67 -7.92
CA HIS A 159 18.26 7.50 -8.72
C HIS A 159 19.27 6.67 -7.96
N ARG A 160 20.21 6.05 -8.69
CA ARG A 160 21.31 5.30 -8.11
C ARG A 160 22.49 6.23 -7.84
N THR A 161 23.15 6.03 -6.70
CA THR A 161 24.34 6.80 -6.30
C THR A 161 25.63 6.09 -6.73
N PRO A 162 26.78 6.79 -6.74
CA PRO A 162 28.07 6.16 -7.01
C PRO A 162 28.43 5.03 -6.02
N GLU A 163 27.96 5.10 -4.79
CA GLU A 163 28.15 4.06 -3.76
C GLU A 163 27.32 2.79 -4.03
N GLY A 164 26.47 2.84 -5.05
CA GLY A 164 25.66 1.71 -5.51
C GLY A 164 24.32 1.51 -4.81
N GLY A 165 23.83 2.53 -4.07
CA GLY A 165 22.52 2.55 -3.44
C GLY A 165 21.54 3.53 -4.10
N GLY A 166 20.29 3.52 -3.66
CA GLY A 166 19.23 4.40 -4.14
C GLY A 166 19.03 5.64 -3.26
N ARG A 167 18.64 6.75 -3.89
CA ARG A 167 18.27 8.01 -3.21
C ARG A 167 17.13 8.71 -3.94
N TYR A 168 16.44 9.57 -3.22
CA TYR A 168 15.30 10.35 -3.73
C TYR A 168 15.61 11.84 -3.96
N ASP A 169 16.70 12.35 -3.41
CA ASP A 169 16.95 13.79 -3.29
C ASP A 169 17.04 14.54 -4.62
N ILE A 170 17.62 13.95 -5.66
CA ILE A 170 17.69 14.60 -6.98
C ILE A 170 16.31 14.65 -7.62
N ALA A 171 15.59 13.54 -7.59
CA ALA A 171 14.25 13.47 -8.17
C ALA A 171 13.28 14.43 -7.46
N GLN A 172 13.38 14.53 -6.12
CA GLN A 172 12.59 15.49 -5.35
C GLN A 172 12.92 16.93 -5.71
N LYS A 173 14.21 17.29 -5.84
CA LYS A 173 14.62 18.64 -6.26
C LYS A 173 14.13 19.00 -7.65
N ILE A 174 14.13 18.05 -8.58
CA ILE A 174 13.59 18.24 -9.93
C ILE A 174 12.08 18.50 -9.84
N TRP A 175 11.37 17.69 -9.05
CA TRP A 175 9.93 17.86 -8.85
C TRP A 175 9.62 19.23 -8.22
N ASP A 176 10.32 19.63 -7.17
CA ASP A 176 10.14 20.92 -6.51
C ASP A 176 10.38 22.08 -7.48
N ALA A 177 11.45 22.03 -8.27
CA ALA A 177 11.78 23.07 -9.24
C ALA A 177 10.74 23.16 -10.38
N THR A 178 10.20 22.02 -10.84
CA THR A 178 9.19 22.01 -11.92
C THR A 178 7.81 22.43 -11.44
N HIS A 179 7.56 22.43 -10.14
CA HIS A 179 6.28 22.79 -9.53
C HIS A 179 6.33 24.16 -8.78
N GLU A 180 7.48 24.83 -8.81
CA GLU A 180 7.65 26.12 -8.16
C GLU A 180 6.63 27.14 -8.69
N GLY A 181 5.93 27.82 -7.78
CA GLY A 181 4.93 28.84 -8.12
C GLY A 181 3.60 28.29 -8.62
N ILE A 182 3.42 26.98 -8.76
CA ILE A 182 2.15 26.39 -9.21
C ILE A 182 1.24 26.17 -8.00
N PRO A 183 -0.01 26.67 -8.03
CA PRO A 183 -0.95 26.47 -6.95
C PRO A 183 -1.25 24.96 -6.69
N GLU A 184 -1.25 24.54 -5.44
CA GLU A 184 -1.58 23.14 -5.05
C GLU A 184 -2.94 22.69 -5.60
N THR A 185 -3.91 23.59 -5.67
CA THR A 185 -5.23 23.31 -6.25
C THR A 185 -5.16 22.95 -7.74
N GLN A 186 -4.24 23.55 -8.47
CA GLN A 186 -4.03 23.22 -9.88
C GLN A 186 -3.39 21.85 -10.06
N ILE A 187 -2.35 21.54 -9.27
CA ILE A 187 -1.70 20.22 -9.25
C ILE A 187 -2.73 19.14 -8.88
N TRP A 188 -3.56 19.42 -7.88
CA TRP A 188 -4.64 18.55 -7.46
C TRP A 188 -5.65 18.27 -8.59
N SER A 189 -6.04 19.29 -9.35
CA SER A 189 -6.96 19.13 -10.47
C SER A 189 -6.39 18.22 -11.56
N TRP A 190 -5.14 18.41 -11.95
CA TRP A 190 -4.46 17.56 -12.94
C TRP A 190 -4.42 16.10 -12.49
N CYS A 191 -4.03 15.85 -11.25
CA CYS A 191 -4.00 14.50 -10.68
C CYS A 191 -5.40 13.86 -10.70
N ARG A 192 -6.43 14.61 -10.31
CA ARG A 192 -7.82 14.14 -10.31
C ARG A 192 -8.32 13.79 -11.71
N GLU A 193 -8.06 14.64 -12.69
CA GLU A 193 -8.45 14.42 -14.09
C GLU A 193 -7.83 13.10 -14.63
N CYS A 194 -6.54 12.90 -14.42
CA CYS A 194 -5.86 11.66 -14.81
C CYS A 194 -6.43 10.44 -14.06
N LEU A 195 -6.73 10.56 -12.77
CA LEU A 195 -7.30 9.46 -12.01
C LEU A 195 -8.73 9.09 -12.44
N VAL A 196 -9.55 10.05 -12.82
CA VAL A 196 -10.89 9.79 -13.38
C VAL A 196 -10.79 8.89 -14.60
N GLU A 197 -9.89 9.24 -15.53
CA GLU A 197 -9.68 8.47 -16.75
C GLU A 197 -9.04 7.09 -16.45
N ALA A 198 -8.00 7.05 -15.61
CA ALA A 198 -7.34 5.82 -15.22
C ALA A 198 -8.31 4.84 -14.51
N ALA A 199 -9.18 5.34 -13.63
CA ALA A 199 -10.16 4.52 -12.93
C ALA A 199 -11.22 3.94 -13.86
N ARG A 200 -11.63 4.68 -14.90
CA ARG A 200 -12.51 4.15 -15.95
C ARG A 200 -11.83 3.02 -16.70
N MET A 201 -10.59 3.22 -17.17
CA MET A 201 -9.81 2.18 -17.86
C MET A 201 -9.60 0.94 -16.97
N ALA A 202 -9.36 1.13 -15.66
CA ALA A 202 -9.23 0.02 -14.72
C ALA A 202 -10.53 -0.79 -14.64
N GLY A 203 -11.69 -0.14 -14.61
CA GLY A 203 -12.99 -0.79 -14.65
C GLY A 203 -13.21 -1.66 -15.89
N ASP A 204 -12.80 -1.17 -17.06
CA ASP A 204 -12.91 -1.91 -18.33
C ASP A 204 -12.09 -3.22 -18.32
N HIS A 205 -11.10 -3.34 -17.46
CA HIS A 205 -10.22 -4.51 -17.29
C HIS A 205 -10.46 -5.31 -16.00
N GLY A 206 -11.47 -4.96 -15.19
CA GLY A 206 -11.75 -5.62 -13.91
C GLY A 206 -10.65 -5.41 -12.85
N VAL A 207 -9.86 -4.33 -12.99
CA VAL A 207 -8.81 -3.90 -12.06
C VAL A 207 -9.35 -2.77 -11.18
N THR A 208 -8.86 -2.70 -9.95
CA THR A 208 -9.12 -1.59 -9.04
C THR A 208 -7.80 -0.87 -8.75
N LEU A 209 -7.78 0.44 -8.91
CA LEU A 209 -6.64 1.27 -8.54
C LEU A 209 -6.61 1.43 -7.02
N ALA A 210 -5.42 1.32 -6.43
CA ALA A 210 -5.16 1.56 -5.01
C ALA A 210 -4.30 2.82 -4.85
N LEU A 211 -4.90 3.95 -4.52
CA LEU A 211 -4.18 5.21 -4.32
C LEU A 211 -3.40 5.18 -3.00
N GLN A 212 -2.08 5.30 -3.08
CA GLN A 212 -1.21 5.31 -1.91
C GLN A 212 -1.13 6.71 -1.28
N ASN A 213 -1.01 6.76 0.05
CA ASN A 213 -0.80 7.99 0.82
C ASN A 213 0.64 8.54 0.69
N HIS A 214 1.13 8.66 -0.54
CA HIS A 214 2.51 9.04 -0.84
C HIS A 214 2.66 10.53 -1.17
N LYS A 215 3.67 11.17 -0.55
CA LYS A 215 4.08 12.55 -0.90
C LYS A 215 4.63 12.62 -2.34
N PRO A 216 4.72 13.83 -2.95
CA PRO A 216 4.56 15.15 -2.34
C PRO A 216 3.13 15.71 -2.31
N VAL A 217 2.21 15.25 -3.18
CA VAL A 217 0.87 15.84 -3.30
C VAL A 217 -0.04 15.41 -2.13
N ILE A 218 0.00 14.14 -1.75
CA ILE A 218 -0.71 13.62 -0.58
C ILE A 218 0.12 13.98 0.68
N LYS A 219 -0.47 14.71 1.61
CA LYS A 219 0.16 15.11 2.87
C LYS A 219 -0.37 14.30 4.05
N THR A 220 -1.64 13.96 4.01
CA THR A 220 -2.36 13.23 5.07
C THR A 220 -3.27 12.16 4.48
N TYR A 221 -3.74 11.21 5.29
CA TYR A 221 -4.74 10.24 4.84
C TYR A 221 -6.08 10.89 4.43
N HIS A 222 -6.38 12.08 4.95
CA HIS A 222 -7.56 12.85 4.54
C HIS A 222 -7.49 13.27 3.07
N ASP A 223 -6.29 13.57 2.57
CA ASP A 223 -6.09 13.90 1.16
C ASP A 223 -6.39 12.69 0.27
N VAL A 224 -5.98 11.48 0.67
CA VAL A 224 -6.33 10.24 -0.02
C VAL A 224 -7.85 10.08 -0.10
N LEU A 225 -8.53 10.19 1.04
CA LEU A 225 -9.99 10.07 1.11
C LEU A 225 -10.70 11.14 0.28
N ARG A 226 -10.19 12.37 0.33
CA ARG A 226 -10.70 13.47 -0.48
C ARG A 226 -10.60 13.15 -1.97
N MET A 227 -9.42 12.72 -2.44
CA MET A 227 -9.20 12.39 -3.85
C MET A 227 -10.11 11.24 -4.31
N VAL A 228 -10.20 10.16 -3.52
CA VAL A 228 -11.08 9.03 -3.84
C VAL A 228 -12.55 9.46 -3.94
N ARG A 229 -13.01 10.31 -3.04
CA ARG A 229 -14.39 10.86 -3.08
C ARG A 229 -14.63 11.78 -4.27
N GLU A 230 -13.68 12.64 -4.59
CA GLU A 230 -13.80 13.58 -5.71
C GLU A 230 -13.77 12.87 -7.08
N VAL A 231 -13.01 11.77 -7.21
CA VAL A 231 -13.02 10.90 -8.40
C VAL A 231 -14.32 10.09 -8.48
N GLY A 232 -14.86 9.62 -7.36
CA GLY A 232 -16.17 8.97 -7.25
C GLY A 232 -16.30 7.64 -8.00
N SER A 233 -15.20 6.97 -8.33
CA SER A 233 -15.21 5.71 -9.07
C SER A 233 -15.16 4.49 -8.14
N PRO A 234 -15.95 3.43 -8.37
CA PRO A 234 -15.83 2.18 -7.63
C PRO A 234 -14.50 1.45 -7.89
N HIS A 235 -13.80 1.84 -8.96
CA HIS A 235 -12.50 1.29 -9.36
C HIS A 235 -11.31 2.11 -8.86
N LEU A 236 -11.52 3.07 -7.96
CA LEU A 236 -10.48 3.76 -7.21
C LEU A 236 -10.71 3.58 -5.72
N LYS A 237 -9.75 2.97 -5.05
CA LYS A 237 -9.75 2.70 -3.62
C LYS A 237 -8.42 3.12 -3.00
N VAL A 238 -8.11 2.68 -1.80
CA VAL A 238 -7.01 3.18 -0.98
C VAL A 238 -5.95 2.11 -0.74
N CYS A 239 -4.68 2.53 -0.81
CA CYS A 239 -3.51 1.86 -0.26
C CYS A 239 -2.96 2.75 0.86
N LEU A 240 -3.39 2.52 2.10
CA LEU A 240 -2.91 3.27 3.25
C LEU A 240 -1.76 2.53 3.91
N ASP A 241 -0.62 3.19 4.03
CA ASP A 241 0.61 2.61 4.54
C ASP A 241 1.05 3.28 5.84
N ALA A 242 1.18 2.51 6.90
CA ALA A 242 1.60 2.99 8.21
C ALA A 242 3.00 3.66 8.21
N PRO A 243 4.02 3.15 7.49
CA PRO A 243 5.37 3.74 7.53
C PRO A 243 5.44 5.17 6.99
N ILE A 244 4.59 5.54 6.07
CA ILE A 244 4.58 6.87 5.45
C ILE A 244 3.46 7.79 5.95
N MET A 245 2.70 7.35 6.96
CA MET A 245 1.75 8.22 7.66
C MET A 245 2.48 9.38 8.34
N GLU A 246 1.89 10.56 8.30
CA GLU A 246 2.44 11.78 8.91
C GLU A 246 2.47 11.74 10.43
N ASN A 247 1.56 10.95 11.04
CA ASN A 247 1.51 10.71 12.48
C ASN A 247 1.44 9.21 12.75
N LYS A 248 2.22 8.72 13.72
CA LYS A 248 2.32 7.29 14.10
C LYS A 248 1.73 6.97 15.47
N GLU A 249 1.05 7.93 16.08
CA GLU A 249 0.32 7.71 17.32
C GLU A 249 -0.78 6.66 17.11
N ALA A 250 -0.94 5.78 18.09
CA ALA A 250 -1.83 4.63 17.99
C ALA A 250 -3.28 5.02 17.67
N GLU A 251 -3.78 6.07 18.33
CA GLU A 251 -5.12 6.59 18.10
C GLU A 251 -5.31 7.13 16.69
N TYR A 252 -4.30 7.88 16.19
CA TYR A 252 -4.33 8.42 14.84
C TYR A 252 -4.35 7.33 13.78
N LEU A 253 -3.49 6.32 13.92
CA LEU A 253 -3.43 5.19 12.99
C LEU A 253 -4.74 4.38 12.99
N ARG A 254 -5.32 4.10 14.16
CA ARG A 254 -6.63 3.44 14.27
C ARG A 254 -7.74 4.24 13.60
N LYS A 255 -7.76 5.55 13.86
CA LYS A 255 -8.76 6.44 13.27
C LYS A 255 -8.62 6.47 11.74
N ALA A 256 -7.41 6.60 11.22
CA ALA A 256 -7.16 6.64 9.78
C ALA A 256 -7.67 5.36 9.08
N VAL A 257 -7.36 4.18 9.63
CA VAL A 257 -7.83 2.91 9.08
C VAL A 257 -9.36 2.79 9.19
N SER A 258 -9.95 3.22 10.31
CA SER A 258 -11.39 3.21 10.50
C SER A 258 -12.12 4.15 9.52
N ASP A 259 -11.60 5.36 9.30
CA ASP A 259 -12.17 6.34 8.35
C ASP A 259 -12.09 5.86 6.89
N VAL A 260 -11.02 5.14 6.54
CA VAL A 260 -10.84 4.52 5.22
C VAL A 260 -11.76 3.29 5.07
N GLY A 261 -11.88 2.50 6.12
CA GLY A 261 -12.80 1.36 6.19
C GLY A 261 -12.68 0.40 5.00
N GLY A 262 -13.79 0.06 4.40
CA GLY A 262 -13.86 -0.86 3.25
C GLY A 262 -13.23 -0.35 1.94
N LEU A 263 -12.73 0.88 1.91
CA LEU A 263 -11.93 1.39 0.79
C LEU A 263 -10.49 0.87 0.82
N GLN A 264 -9.98 0.38 1.96
CA GLN A 264 -8.64 -0.18 2.06
C GLN A 264 -8.55 -1.52 1.35
N ILE A 265 -7.67 -1.64 0.33
CA ILE A 265 -7.51 -2.87 -0.46
C ILE A 265 -6.08 -3.36 -0.55
N GLN A 266 -5.10 -2.54 -0.20
CA GLN A 266 -3.67 -2.86 -0.19
C GLN A 266 -2.95 -2.04 0.86
N SER A 267 -1.83 -2.53 1.37
CA SER A 267 -0.98 -1.81 2.31
C SER A 267 0.46 -2.31 2.22
N HIS A 268 1.41 -1.52 2.75
CA HIS A 268 2.81 -1.91 2.86
C HIS A 268 3.32 -1.75 4.28
N PHE A 269 4.35 -2.52 4.56
CA PHE A 269 5.22 -2.33 5.70
C PHE A 269 6.67 -2.31 5.22
N GLY A 270 7.50 -1.54 5.84
CA GLY A 270 8.84 -1.32 5.33
C GLY A 270 9.84 -1.01 6.43
N GLY A 271 11.05 -0.74 6.01
CA GLY A 271 12.16 -0.38 6.86
C GLY A 271 13.11 -1.54 7.12
N GLU A 272 14.13 -1.23 7.91
CA GLU A 272 15.13 -2.17 8.33
C GLU A 272 14.70 -2.89 9.62
N TYR A 273 15.21 -4.10 9.80
CA TYR A 273 14.97 -4.93 10.96
C TYR A 273 16.26 -5.58 11.41
N GLU A 274 16.48 -5.65 12.70
CA GLU A 274 17.63 -6.37 13.27
C GLU A 274 17.26 -7.17 14.52
N ARG A 275 18.02 -8.20 14.81
CA ARG A 275 17.96 -8.98 16.04
C ARG A 275 19.35 -9.00 16.66
N LYS A 276 19.53 -8.35 17.80
CA LYS A 276 20.85 -8.21 18.46
C LYS A 276 21.35 -9.52 19.07
N THR A 277 20.43 -10.33 19.57
CA THR A 277 20.77 -11.59 20.22
C THR A 277 19.90 -12.71 19.65
N PRO A 278 20.42 -13.94 19.50
CA PRO A 278 19.61 -15.09 19.10
C PRO A 278 18.36 -15.24 19.98
N GLY A 279 17.17 -15.34 19.36
CA GLY A 279 15.91 -15.42 20.09
C GLY A 279 15.43 -14.12 20.77
N GLY A 280 16.19 -13.05 20.69
CA GLY A 280 15.80 -11.74 21.21
C GLY A 280 14.76 -11.04 20.35
N PRO A 281 14.24 -9.87 20.79
CA PRO A 281 13.24 -9.14 20.05
C PRO A 281 13.77 -8.62 18.72
N ILE A 282 12.88 -8.54 17.72
CA ILE A 282 13.17 -7.89 16.46
C ILE A 282 12.98 -6.38 16.66
N LEU A 283 14.03 -5.63 16.38
CA LEU A 283 14.09 -4.19 16.54
C LEU A 283 13.97 -3.52 15.18
N ARG A 284 13.35 -2.33 15.16
CA ARG A 284 13.30 -1.47 13.98
C ARG A 284 14.18 -0.26 14.19
N PRO A 285 15.35 -0.17 13.50
CA PRO A 285 16.16 1.03 13.50
C PRO A 285 15.36 2.23 12.99
N ILE A 286 15.57 3.40 13.61
CA ILE A 286 15.08 4.65 13.05
C ILE A 286 16.01 5.03 11.92
N VAL A 287 15.62 4.70 10.70
CA VAL A 287 16.33 5.10 9.49
C VAL A 287 15.66 6.34 8.92
N GLN A 288 16.46 7.29 8.53
CA GLN A 288 15.92 8.45 7.87
C GLN A 288 15.85 8.21 6.38
N SER A 289 14.67 8.27 6.01
CA SER A 289 14.11 7.97 4.85
C SER A 289 14.27 8.85 3.70
N GLN A 290 13.64 8.56 2.88
CA GLN A 290 12.91 8.78 1.65
C GLN A 290 13.29 10.06 0.89
N TRP A 291 13.69 11.12 1.56
CA TRP A 291 13.84 12.45 0.98
C TRP A 291 15.31 12.94 0.97
N GLY A 292 16.24 12.00 0.92
CA GLY A 292 17.62 12.27 0.48
C GLY A 292 18.58 12.79 1.51
N ALA A 293 18.23 12.89 2.71
CA ALA A 293 19.20 13.31 3.69
C ALA A 293 20.01 12.13 4.24
N PRO A 294 21.33 12.27 4.44
CA PRO A 294 22.19 11.20 4.94
C PRO A 294 22.01 11.07 6.43
N TYR A 295 20.96 10.40 6.88
CA TYR A 295 20.80 10.28 8.31
C TYR A 295 20.19 8.97 8.73
N ALA A 296 21.01 8.13 9.25
CA ALA A 296 20.55 7.26 10.30
C ALA A 296 20.31 8.15 11.54
N ARG A 297 19.06 8.37 11.97
CA ARG A 297 18.83 8.69 13.36
C ARG A 297 19.32 7.48 14.14
N LYS A 298 20.24 7.69 15.10
CA LYS A 298 20.66 6.63 15.99
C LYS A 298 19.49 6.30 16.93
N GLY A 299 19.06 5.05 16.96
CA GLY A 299 18.02 4.59 17.87
C GLY A 299 17.07 3.58 17.21
N TYR A 300 16.06 3.22 17.95
CA TYR A 300 15.02 2.26 17.52
C TYR A 300 13.65 2.85 17.79
N PHE A 301 12.67 2.43 17.00
CA PHE A 301 11.28 2.69 17.36
C PHE A 301 11.01 1.96 18.67
N GLN A 302 10.58 2.71 19.70
CA GLN A 302 10.27 2.15 21.02
C GLN A 302 8.97 1.33 20.96
N ASP A 303 7.98 1.83 20.18
CA ASP A 303 6.70 1.21 20.04
C ASP A 303 6.51 0.60 18.66
N ASN A 304 5.80 -0.54 18.64
CA ASN A 304 5.39 -1.16 17.40
C ASN A 304 4.14 -0.44 16.83
N PHE A 305 4.33 0.62 16.07
CA PHE A 305 3.23 1.38 15.47
C PHE A 305 2.42 0.58 14.43
N TYR A 306 2.92 -0.55 13.95
CA TYR A 306 2.11 -1.44 13.12
C TYR A 306 1.04 -2.17 13.91
N LEU A 307 1.23 -2.39 15.21
CA LEU A 307 0.26 -3.14 16.01
C LEU A 307 -1.13 -2.47 16.03
N PRO A 308 -1.29 -1.18 16.39
CA PRO A 308 -2.59 -0.50 16.32
C PRO A 308 -3.15 -0.41 14.89
N PHE A 309 -2.29 -0.27 13.88
CA PHE A 309 -2.68 -0.25 12.48
C PHE A 309 -3.27 -1.60 12.03
N ILE A 310 -2.57 -2.72 12.32
CA ILE A 310 -3.03 -4.07 11.99
C ILE A 310 -4.30 -4.44 12.76
N GLN A 311 -4.41 -4.05 14.04
CA GLN A 311 -5.65 -4.25 14.79
C GLN A 311 -6.84 -3.60 14.08
N ALA A 312 -6.71 -2.34 13.68
CA ALA A 312 -7.76 -1.62 12.98
C ALA A 312 -8.08 -2.24 11.61
N LEU A 313 -7.07 -2.72 10.85
CA LEU A 313 -7.30 -3.46 9.61
C LEU A 313 -8.14 -4.73 9.85
N LEU A 314 -7.84 -5.48 10.91
CA LEU A 314 -8.60 -6.67 11.27
C LEU A 314 -10.04 -6.33 11.70
N GLU A 315 -10.24 -5.27 12.48
CA GLU A 315 -11.55 -4.78 12.93
C GLU A 315 -12.44 -4.30 11.79
N THR A 316 -11.86 -3.64 10.78
CA THR A 316 -12.60 -3.18 9.60
C THR A 316 -12.93 -4.31 8.61
N GLY A 317 -12.52 -5.55 8.90
CA GLY A 317 -12.76 -6.70 8.04
C GLY A 317 -11.87 -6.74 6.79
N TYR A 318 -10.74 -6.04 6.78
CA TYR A 318 -9.77 -6.05 5.69
C TYR A 318 -9.35 -7.48 5.34
N LYS A 319 -9.42 -7.83 4.07
CA LYS A 319 -8.96 -9.12 3.53
C LYS A 319 -8.03 -8.87 2.36
N GLY A 320 -6.75 -8.69 2.66
CA GLY A 320 -5.78 -8.30 1.64
C GLY A 320 -4.35 -8.57 2.05
N TYR A 321 -3.45 -8.04 1.24
CA TYR A 321 -2.02 -8.19 1.44
C TYR A 321 -1.41 -6.94 2.07
N ILE A 322 -0.36 -7.17 2.88
CA ILE A 322 0.58 -6.15 3.31
C ILE A 322 1.95 -6.47 2.72
N GLY A 323 2.43 -5.63 1.81
CA GLY A 323 3.68 -5.84 1.08
C GLY A 323 4.90 -5.37 1.87
N TYR A 324 5.93 -6.21 1.99
CA TYR A 324 7.22 -5.75 2.50
C TYR A 324 8.00 -5.01 1.43
N GLU A 325 8.41 -3.79 1.75
CA GLU A 325 9.25 -2.96 0.90
C GLU A 325 10.51 -2.45 1.63
N LEU A 326 11.66 -2.64 1.00
CA LEU A 326 12.92 -2.02 1.38
C LEU A 326 13.33 -1.06 0.26
N CYS A 327 12.79 0.14 0.31
CA CYS A 327 12.88 1.15 -0.76
C CYS A 327 13.34 2.50 -0.22
N HIS A 328 14.43 2.53 0.52
CA HIS A 328 15.07 3.74 1.04
C HIS A 328 16.58 3.61 0.96
N THR A 329 17.28 4.71 1.22
CA THR A 329 18.74 4.74 1.28
C THR A 329 19.25 3.76 2.33
N LEU A 330 20.02 2.76 1.91
CA LEU A 330 20.59 1.73 2.77
C LEU A 330 21.96 2.14 3.33
N PRO A 331 22.44 1.47 4.40
CA PRO A 331 23.73 1.74 5.00
C PRO A 331 24.89 1.65 4.01
N VAL A 332 25.86 2.55 4.17
CA VAL A 332 27.13 2.54 3.45
C VAL A 332 28.24 2.10 4.40
N VAL A 333 28.92 1.02 4.05
CA VAL A 333 30.02 0.44 4.82
C VAL A 333 31.26 0.42 3.93
N ASN A 334 32.37 0.99 4.42
CA ASN A 334 33.63 1.10 3.67
C ASN A 334 33.45 1.74 2.27
N GLY A 335 32.62 2.78 2.17
CA GLY A 335 32.37 3.52 0.92
C GLY A 335 31.46 2.81 -0.08
N LYS A 336 30.84 1.69 0.28
CA LYS A 336 29.91 0.95 -0.58
C LYS A 336 28.59 0.70 0.15
N THR A 337 27.49 0.78 -0.57
CA THR A 337 26.17 0.38 -0.05
C THR A 337 26.17 -1.12 0.26
N VAL A 338 25.46 -1.54 1.29
CA VAL A 338 25.27 -2.95 1.64
C VAL A 338 24.66 -3.74 0.48
N GLY A 339 24.97 -5.04 0.42
CA GLY A 339 24.58 -5.92 -0.69
C GLY A 339 23.29 -6.71 -0.42
N ILE A 340 23.07 -7.70 -1.28
CA ILE A 340 21.84 -8.52 -1.28
C ILE A 340 21.65 -9.34 0.00
N ASP A 341 22.73 -9.75 0.66
CA ASP A 341 22.63 -10.51 1.93
C ASP A 341 21.97 -9.70 3.04
N PHE A 342 22.25 -8.38 3.07
CA PHE A 342 21.57 -7.45 3.96
C PHE A 342 20.06 -7.39 3.64
N VAL A 343 19.71 -7.30 2.36
CA VAL A 343 18.32 -7.27 1.89
C VAL A 343 17.60 -8.57 2.25
N ASP A 344 18.20 -9.73 1.98
CA ASP A 344 17.65 -11.05 2.30
C ASP A 344 17.44 -11.23 3.82
N SER A 345 18.38 -10.74 4.62
CA SER A 345 18.27 -10.77 6.08
C SER A 345 17.08 -9.91 6.56
N ASN A 346 16.96 -8.70 6.02
CA ASN A 346 15.86 -7.81 6.36
C ASN A 346 14.51 -8.36 5.92
N ALA A 347 14.40 -8.93 4.70
CA ALA A 347 13.17 -9.53 4.22
C ALA A 347 12.68 -10.70 5.11
N ARG A 348 13.60 -11.51 5.66
CA ARG A 348 13.26 -12.58 6.62
C ARG A 348 12.80 -12.04 7.96
N LEU A 349 13.56 -11.11 8.55
CA LEU A 349 13.22 -10.52 9.85
C LEU A 349 11.93 -9.70 9.78
N ALA A 350 11.70 -8.98 8.68
CA ALA A 350 10.46 -8.26 8.44
C ALA A 350 9.24 -9.19 8.43
N LEU A 351 9.36 -10.34 7.77
CA LEU A 351 8.28 -11.34 7.75
C LEU A 351 7.99 -11.91 9.15
N GLU A 352 9.03 -12.24 9.92
CA GLU A 352 8.88 -12.66 11.32
C GLU A 352 8.16 -11.59 12.13
N PHE A 353 8.66 -10.36 12.09
CA PHE A 353 8.10 -9.21 12.80
C PHE A 353 6.61 -9.00 12.47
N ILE A 354 6.23 -8.98 11.20
CA ILE A 354 4.85 -8.71 10.83
C ILE A 354 3.92 -9.86 11.21
N ARG A 355 4.40 -11.12 11.16
CA ARG A 355 3.65 -12.28 11.62
C ARG A 355 3.39 -12.23 13.14
N GLU A 356 4.41 -11.90 13.93
CA GLU A 356 4.28 -11.69 15.38
C GLU A 356 3.28 -10.56 15.67
N THR A 357 3.37 -9.45 14.92
CA THR A 357 2.44 -8.32 15.06
C THR A 357 1.00 -8.69 14.73
N ILE A 358 0.77 -9.45 13.65
CA ILE A 358 -0.57 -9.93 13.27
C ILE A 358 -1.11 -10.90 14.35
N ALA A 359 -0.29 -11.78 14.85
CA ALA A 359 -0.68 -12.73 15.90
C ALA A 359 -1.05 -12.00 17.20
N GLU A 360 -0.25 -11.02 17.62
CA GLU A 360 -0.53 -10.15 18.76
C GLU A 360 -1.81 -9.32 18.59
N ALA A 361 -1.99 -8.74 17.42
CA ALA A 361 -3.20 -7.99 17.09
C ALA A 361 -4.46 -8.87 17.24
N LYS A 362 -4.42 -10.08 16.70
CA LYS A 362 -5.53 -11.05 16.82
C LYS A 362 -5.78 -11.43 18.28
N ARG A 363 -4.73 -11.67 19.08
CA ARG A 363 -4.89 -11.99 20.51
C ARG A 363 -5.61 -10.87 21.27
N ARG A 364 -5.21 -9.62 21.06
CA ARG A 364 -5.81 -8.45 21.72
C ARG A 364 -7.27 -8.19 21.34
N LEU A 365 -7.69 -8.64 20.15
CA LEU A 365 -9.05 -8.45 19.68
C LEU A 365 -10.03 -9.54 20.11
N VAL A 366 -9.50 -10.69 20.63
CA VAL A 366 -10.34 -11.80 21.09
C VAL A 366 -10.26 -12.02 22.61
N SER A 367 -9.35 -11.30 23.30
CA SER A 367 -9.28 -11.21 24.76
C SER A 367 -10.28 -10.20 25.30
#